data_e327e2eb35b94fa68aba9787b77a6c3d
#
_entry.id   e327e2eb35b94fa68aba9787b77a6c3d
#
_cell.length_a   1.000
_cell.length_b   1.000
_cell.length_c   1.000
_cell.angle_alpha   90.00
_cell.angle_beta   90.00
_cell.angle_gamma   90.00
#
_symmetry.space_group_name_H-M   'P 1'
#
loop_
_entity.id
_entity.type
_entity.pdbx_description
1 polymer ?
#
loop_
_entity_poly.entity_id
_entity_poly.type
_entity_poly.pdbx_seq_one_letter_code
_entity_poly.pdbx_strand_id
1 'polypeptide(L)'
;MKRFVLLLVLLLGVQALYAQRLRDRYPQTEVSFTYSFYPRMAAEDFLDAHYSAIAGSSSPNSAGYQGNQVHCVGLLTGEVAFKLRNWFTVGVQLAGANFWANPAQGSGRISATAVYLLPNVRFTYVRSDVFKMYSGVGLGLGVLSGFSATKSAFAGIGGADIQPALQAVPVGIQFGRKIYGIAEVSLGTMNVGLRTGIGCRF
;
A
#
# COMPACT_ATOMS: atom_id res chain seq x y z
N MET A 1 14.44 -21.62 13.89
CA MET A 1 14.40 -20.18 13.64
C MET A 1 15.78 -19.59 13.27
N LYS A 2 16.85 -19.79 14.04
CA LYS A 2 18.20 -19.23 13.75
C LYS A 2 18.75 -19.63 12.37
N ARG A 3 18.56 -20.89 11.95
CA ARG A 3 19.03 -21.40 10.64
C ARG A 3 18.28 -20.77 9.45
N PHE A 4 17.00 -20.45 9.61
CA PHE A 4 16.19 -19.79 8.57
C PHE A 4 16.61 -18.32 8.37
N VAL A 5 16.90 -17.61 9.48
CA VAL A 5 17.42 -16.23 9.45
C VAL A 5 18.80 -16.19 8.78
N LEU A 6 19.68 -17.16 9.10
CA LEU A 6 21.00 -17.26 8.49
C LEU A 6 20.93 -17.53 6.98
N LEU A 7 20.00 -18.38 6.56
CA LEU A 7 19.78 -18.69 5.14
C LEU A 7 19.23 -17.49 4.40
N LEU A 8 18.32 -16.72 5.01
CA LEU A 8 17.79 -15.47 4.47
C LEU A 8 18.88 -14.41 4.31
N VAL A 9 19.72 -14.23 5.34
CA VAL A 9 20.88 -13.30 5.31
C VAL A 9 21.89 -13.70 4.25
N LEU A 10 22.17 -14.99 4.12
CA LEU A 10 23.09 -15.52 3.11
C LEU A 10 22.54 -15.32 1.69
N LEU A 11 21.24 -15.54 1.50
CA LEU A 11 20.53 -15.30 0.23
C LEU A 11 20.57 -13.81 -0.14
N LEU A 12 20.33 -12.92 0.81
CA LEU A 12 20.43 -11.47 0.63
C LEU A 12 21.88 -11.04 0.33
N GLY A 13 22.88 -11.65 1.00
CA GLY A 13 24.28 -11.35 0.78
C GLY A 13 24.81 -11.78 -0.60
N VAL A 14 24.42 -12.98 -1.06
CA VAL A 14 24.75 -13.47 -2.41
C VAL A 14 24.11 -12.58 -3.48
N GLN A 15 22.89 -12.13 -3.26
CA GLN A 15 22.19 -11.25 -4.19
C GLN A 15 22.83 -9.85 -4.25
N ALA A 16 23.33 -9.32 -3.14
CA ALA A 16 24.05 -8.05 -3.10
C ALA A 16 25.35 -8.12 -3.93
N LEU A 17 26.05 -9.24 -3.92
CA LEU A 17 27.27 -9.45 -4.72
C LEU A 17 26.99 -9.54 -6.22
N TYR A 18 25.88 -10.18 -6.62
CA TYR A 18 25.47 -10.23 -8.03
C TYR A 18 25.01 -8.87 -8.56
N ALA A 19 24.35 -8.06 -7.74
CA ALA A 19 23.88 -6.72 -8.10
C ALA A 19 25.02 -5.72 -8.36
N GLN A 20 26.20 -5.93 -7.77
CA GLN A 20 27.36 -5.05 -7.97
C GLN A 20 27.99 -5.14 -9.38
N ARG A 21 27.69 -6.15 -10.15
CA ARG A 21 28.34 -6.42 -11.45
C ARG A 21 27.76 -5.64 -12.64
N LEU A 22 26.61 -5.00 -12.47
CA LEU A 22 25.98 -4.23 -13.55
C LEU A 22 26.31 -2.73 -13.38
N ARG A 23 27.15 -2.23 -14.26
CA ARG A 23 27.64 -0.85 -14.32
C ARG A 23 26.49 0.12 -14.60
N ASP A 24 26.09 0.90 -13.58
CA ASP A 24 25.09 1.96 -13.74
C ASP A 24 25.65 3.12 -14.54
N ARG A 25 24.95 3.47 -15.59
CA ARG A 25 25.31 4.62 -16.38
C ARG A 25 24.71 5.95 -15.91
N TYR A 26 23.61 5.98 -15.15
CA TYR A 26 23.01 7.27 -14.65
C TYR A 26 21.94 6.99 -13.57
N PRO A 27 21.69 7.97 -12.68
CA PRO A 27 20.51 7.92 -11.81
C PRO A 27 19.24 7.90 -12.67
N GLN A 28 18.43 6.88 -12.50
CA GLN A 28 17.17 6.74 -13.21
C GLN A 28 16.04 7.18 -12.29
N THR A 29 15.18 8.03 -12.82
CA THR A 29 13.90 8.37 -12.20
C THR A 29 12.83 7.41 -12.73
N GLU A 30 12.08 6.82 -11.84
CA GLU A 30 10.94 5.97 -12.17
C GLU A 30 9.65 6.64 -11.67
N VAL A 31 8.63 6.69 -12.51
CA VAL A 31 7.29 7.12 -12.13
C VAL A 31 6.35 5.95 -12.39
N SER A 32 5.53 5.62 -11.42
CA SER A 32 4.61 4.48 -11.55
C SER A 32 3.25 4.76 -10.94
N PHE A 33 2.24 4.09 -11.48
CA PHE A 33 0.87 4.06 -10.98
C PHE A 33 0.48 2.61 -10.77
N THR A 34 0.00 2.31 -9.57
CA THR A 34 -0.45 0.98 -9.20
C THR A 34 -1.83 1.01 -8.60
N TYR A 35 -2.54 -0.08 -8.73
CA TYR A 35 -3.87 -0.30 -8.19
C TYR A 35 -3.91 -1.56 -7.34
N SER A 36 -4.61 -1.50 -6.21
CA SER A 36 -4.87 -2.62 -5.30
C SER A 36 -6.35 -2.70 -4.97
N PHE A 37 -6.88 -3.91 -4.98
CA PHE A 37 -8.31 -4.15 -4.76
C PHE A 37 -8.75 -3.99 -3.31
N TYR A 38 -7.86 -4.21 -2.33
CA TYR A 38 -8.25 -4.27 -0.92
C TYR A 38 -7.39 -3.38 -0.01
N PRO A 39 -7.83 -2.16 0.30
CA PRO A 39 -7.23 -1.29 1.32
C PRO A 39 -7.70 -1.71 2.72
N ARG A 40 -6.97 -2.61 3.36
CA ARG A 40 -7.40 -3.36 4.55
C ARG A 40 -7.77 -2.49 5.74
N MET A 41 -6.83 -1.71 6.29
CA MET A 41 -7.09 -0.98 7.53
C MET A 41 -8.19 0.07 7.38
N ALA A 42 -8.15 0.85 6.28
CA ALA A 42 -9.18 1.84 6.05
C ALA A 42 -10.57 1.22 5.89
N ALA A 43 -10.67 0.00 5.34
CA ALA A 43 -11.95 -0.71 5.25
C ALA A 43 -12.43 -1.21 6.62
N GLU A 44 -11.52 -1.72 7.45
CA GLU A 44 -11.83 -2.15 8.83
C GLU A 44 -12.23 -0.94 9.70
N ASP A 45 -11.49 0.16 9.65
CA ASP A 45 -11.80 1.39 10.39
C ASP A 45 -13.12 2.02 9.95
N PHE A 46 -13.43 1.99 8.65
CA PHE A 46 -14.71 2.47 8.13
C PHE A 46 -15.88 1.63 8.63
N LEU A 47 -15.75 0.31 8.64
CA LEU A 47 -16.74 -0.61 9.18
C LEU A 47 -16.97 -0.35 10.67
N ASP A 48 -15.90 -0.28 11.44
CA ASP A 48 -15.96 -0.05 12.90
C ASP A 48 -16.61 1.28 13.24
N ALA A 49 -16.24 2.35 12.52
CA ALA A 49 -16.77 3.70 12.77
C ALA A 49 -18.27 3.85 12.45
N HIS A 50 -18.74 3.12 11.44
CA HIS A 50 -20.11 3.26 10.94
C HIS A 50 -20.97 2.00 11.13
N TYR A 51 -20.50 1.04 11.95
CA TYR A 51 -21.17 -0.25 12.12
C TYR A 51 -22.65 -0.10 12.49
N SER A 52 -22.98 0.70 13.49
CA SER A 52 -24.37 0.89 13.94
C SER A 52 -25.26 1.52 12.88
N ALA A 53 -24.74 2.43 12.06
CA ALA A 53 -25.47 3.07 10.97
C ALA A 53 -25.65 2.11 9.78
N ILE A 54 -24.66 1.30 9.49
CA ILE A 54 -24.67 0.36 8.35
C ILE A 54 -25.51 -0.88 8.67
N ALA A 55 -25.36 -1.46 9.87
CA ALA A 55 -26.03 -2.68 10.27
C ALA A 55 -27.46 -2.46 10.78
N GLY A 56 -27.83 -1.22 11.12
CA GLY A 56 -29.17 -0.90 11.63
C GLY A 56 -29.52 -1.50 12.99
N SER A 57 -28.52 -2.05 13.71
CA SER A 57 -28.68 -2.73 14.99
C SER A 57 -27.55 -2.34 15.95
N SER A 58 -27.90 -2.14 17.19
CA SER A 58 -26.97 -1.81 18.27
C SER A 58 -26.18 -3.01 18.83
N SER A 59 -26.32 -4.21 18.25
CA SER A 59 -25.63 -5.41 18.73
C SER A 59 -24.64 -5.98 17.71
N PRO A 60 -23.34 -6.04 18.06
CA PRO A 60 -22.33 -6.65 17.19
C PRO A 60 -22.48 -8.17 17.01
N ASN A 61 -23.34 -8.81 17.81
CA ASN A 61 -23.59 -10.26 17.78
C ASN A 61 -24.83 -10.68 16.98
N SER A 62 -25.57 -9.73 16.39
CA SER A 62 -26.67 -10.09 15.50
C SER A 62 -26.11 -10.57 14.18
N ALA A 63 -26.23 -11.87 13.91
CA ALA A 63 -25.86 -12.57 12.68
C ALA A 63 -26.69 -12.12 11.45
N GLY A 64 -26.84 -10.84 11.26
CA GLY A 64 -27.67 -10.21 10.26
C GLY A 64 -26.92 -9.16 9.45
N TYR A 65 -25.78 -9.52 8.87
CA TYR A 65 -25.20 -8.78 7.74
C TYR A 65 -26.11 -8.92 6.50
N GLN A 66 -27.33 -8.47 6.62
CA GLN A 66 -28.21 -8.39 5.46
C GLN A 66 -28.09 -7.02 4.82
N GLY A 67 -27.28 -6.96 3.78
CA GLY A 67 -27.58 -6.10 2.65
C GLY A 67 -26.85 -4.79 2.48
N ASN A 68 -26.14 -4.23 3.44
CA ASN A 68 -25.44 -2.97 3.19
C ASN A 68 -23.95 -3.19 2.95
N GLN A 69 -23.62 -3.37 1.68
CA GLN A 69 -22.23 -3.59 1.25
C GLN A 69 -21.46 -2.27 1.37
N VAL A 70 -20.31 -2.34 2.06
CA VAL A 70 -19.30 -1.31 1.96
C VAL A 70 -18.66 -1.42 0.59
N HIS A 71 -18.76 -0.36 -0.17
CA HIS A 71 -18.13 -0.26 -1.48
C HIS A 71 -16.82 0.49 -1.36
N CYS A 72 -15.79 0.00 -2.04
CA CYS A 72 -14.52 0.68 -2.18
C CYS A 72 -14.07 0.62 -3.63
N VAL A 73 -13.57 1.73 -4.17
CA VAL A 73 -12.96 1.75 -5.51
C VAL A 73 -11.63 1.02 -5.54
N GLY A 74 -11.09 0.64 -4.38
CA GLY A 74 -9.73 0.15 -4.24
C GLY A 74 -8.76 1.27 -3.90
N LEU A 75 -7.47 0.94 -3.86
CA LEU A 75 -6.40 1.86 -3.55
C LEU A 75 -5.61 2.19 -4.82
N LEU A 76 -5.64 3.45 -5.23
CA LEU A 76 -4.80 3.98 -6.29
C LEU A 76 -3.52 4.56 -5.68
N THR A 77 -2.36 4.17 -6.19
CA THR A 77 -1.06 4.64 -5.70
C THR A 77 -0.23 5.21 -6.84
N GLY A 78 0.23 6.44 -6.70
CA GLY A 78 1.26 7.06 -7.53
C GLY A 78 2.60 7.01 -6.79
N GLU A 79 3.68 6.72 -7.48
CA GLU A 79 5.03 6.68 -6.91
C GLU A 79 6.03 7.39 -7.80
N VAL A 80 6.91 8.16 -7.18
CA VAL A 80 8.13 8.68 -7.80
C VAL A 80 9.31 8.10 -7.07
N ALA A 81 10.21 7.45 -7.80
CA ALA A 81 11.35 6.76 -7.23
C ALA A 81 12.65 7.13 -7.96
N PHE A 82 13.73 7.20 -7.19
CA PHE A 82 15.06 7.55 -7.63
C PHE A 82 16.00 6.37 -7.35
N LYS A 83 16.58 5.85 -8.40
CA LYS A 83 17.57 4.80 -8.31
C LYS A 83 18.90 5.38 -7.87
N LEU A 84 19.32 5.13 -6.64
CA LEU A 84 20.61 5.59 -6.10
C LEU A 84 21.76 4.64 -6.44
N ARG A 85 21.45 3.33 -6.47
CA ARG A 85 22.40 2.27 -6.85
C ARG A 85 21.67 1.17 -7.63
N ASN A 86 22.43 0.26 -8.21
CA ASN A 86 21.87 -0.86 -8.98
C ASN A 86 20.88 -1.72 -8.20
N TRP A 87 21.10 -1.84 -6.92
CA TRP A 87 20.32 -2.67 -6.01
C TRP A 87 19.42 -1.85 -5.08
N PHE A 88 19.58 -0.50 -5.04
CA PHE A 88 18.91 0.36 -4.08
C PHE A 88 18.20 1.55 -4.73
N THR A 89 16.92 1.66 -4.46
CA THR A 89 16.04 2.73 -4.96
C THR A 89 15.30 3.33 -3.77
N VAL A 90 15.19 4.65 -3.74
CA VAL A 90 14.36 5.39 -2.78
C VAL A 90 13.20 6.03 -3.52
N GLY A 91 12.06 6.14 -2.87
CA GLY A 91 10.88 6.72 -3.49
C GLY A 91 9.91 7.33 -2.49
N VAL A 92 8.88 7.95 -3.03
CA VAL A 92 7.73 8.45 -2.27
C VAL A 92 6.48 7.98 -2.97
N GLN A 93 5.60 7.35 -2.21
CA GLN A 93 4.27 6.92 -2.65
C GLN A 93 3.20 7.85 -2.09
N LEU A 94 2.27 8.24 -2.94
CA LEU A 94 1.01 8.88 -2.58
C LEU A 94 -0.12 7.93 -2.98
N ALA A 95 -0.95 7.54 -2.02
CA ALA A 95 -2.04 6.61 -2.28
C ALA A 95 -3.36 7.16 -1.77
N GLY A 96 -4.45 6.83 -2.46
CA GLY A 96 -5.79 7.25 -2.10
C GLY A 96 -6.82 6.14 -2.28
N ALA A 97 -7.77 6.05 -1.35
CA ALA A 97 -8.91 5.17 -1.41
C ALA A 97 -10.18 5.90 -0.98
N ASN A 98 -11.28 5.59 -1.64
CA ASN A 98 -12.61 6.10 -1.31
C ASN A 98 -13.53 4.95 -0.92
N PHE A 99 -14.24 5.13 0.18
CA PHE A 99 -15.21 4.18 0.73
C PHE A 99 -16.58 4.80 0.77
N TRP A 100 -17.61 3.99 0.57
CA TRP A 100 -18.98 4.41 0.79
C TRP A 100 -19.88 3.23 1.16
N ALA A 101 -20.90 3.55 1.94
CA ALA A 101 -21.97 2.63 2.29
C ALA A 101 -23.32 3.35 2.33
N ASN A 102 -24.39 2.61 2.11
CA ASN A 102 -25.74 3.11 2.31
C ASN A 102 -26.20 2.69 3.72
N PRO A 103 -26.69 3.61 4.57
CA PRO A 103 -27.19 3.24 5.89
C PRO A 103 -28.42 2.35 5.79
N ALA A 104 -28.61 1.45 6.75
CA ALA A 104 -29.79 0.58 6.82
C ALA A 104 -31.06 1.36 7.13
N GLN A 105 -30.95 2.46 7.87
CA GLN A 105 -32.04 3.34 8.21
C GLN A 105 -31.65 4.80 7.91
N GLY A 106 -32.52 5.51 7.20
CA GLY A 106 -32.31 6.91 6.83
C GLY A 106 -31.95 7.10 5.35
N SER A 107 -32.08 8.35 4.91
CA SER A 107 -31.68 8.78 3.56
C SER A 107 -30.32 9.47 3.64
N GLY A 108 -29.32 8.91 2.93
CA GLY A 108 -28.00 9.51 2.84
C GLY A 108 -26.94 8.47 2.56
N ARG A 109 -25.85 8.90 1.95
CA ARG A 109 -24.69 8.05 1.67
C ARG A 109 -23.59 8.41 2.69
N ILE A 110 -23.11 7.43 3.40
CA ILE A 110 -21.93 7.57 4.25
C ILE A 110 -20.70 7.42 3.35
N SER A 111 -19.77 8.36 3.39
CA SER A 111 -18.54 8.29 2.61
C SER A 111 -17.34 8.67 3.45
N ALA A 112 -16.21 7.99 3.20
CA ALA A 112 -14.95 8.27 3.84
C ALA A 112 -13.80 8.19 2.81
N THR A 113 -12.76 8.96 3.04
CA THR A 113 -11.59 9.02 2.16
C THR A 113 -10.33 8.79 2.99
N ALA A 114 -9.46 7.94 2.50
CA ALA A 114 -8.13 7.70 3.06
C ALA A 114 -7.07 8.16 2.06
N VAL A 115 -6.08 8.92 2.55
CA VAL A 115 -4.93 9.37 1.76
C VAL A 115 -3.66 9.01 2.53
N TYR A 116 -2.69 8.42 1.86
CA TYR A 116 -1.43 7.97 2.45
C TYR A 116 -0.24 8.61 1.75
N LEU A 117 0.75 9.02 2.54
CA LEU A 117 2.05 9.47 2.05
C LEU A 117 3.14 8.59 2.68
N LEU A 118 3.84 7.82 1.84
CA LEU A 118 4.86 6.86 2.28
C LEU A 118 6.18 7.06 1.54
N PRO A 119 7.18 7.64 2.17
CA PRO A 119 8.58 7.38 1.81
C PRO A 119 8.85 5.88 1.81
N ASN A 120 9.55 5.39 0.79
CA ASN A 120 9.84 3.98 0.64
C ASN A 120 11.26 3.72 0.15
N VAL A 121 11.71 2.50 0.41
CA VAL A 121 12.97 1.98 -0.13
C VAL A 121 12.73 0.64 -0.80
N ARG A 122 13.42 0.39 -1.91
CA ARG A 122 13.35 -0.87 -2.66
C ARG A 122 14.75 -1.45 -2.86
N PHE A 123 14.85 -2.77 -2.67
CA PHE A 123 16.06 -3.57 -2.85
C PHE A 123 15.86 -4.50 -4.04
N THR A 124 16.54 -4.24 -5.14
CA THR A 124 16.49 -5.04 -6.38
C THR A 124 17.53 -6.13 -6.33
N TYR A 125 17.11 -7.39 -6.39
CA TYR A 125 17.97 -8.56 -6.29
C TYR A 125 18.08 -9.34 -7.61
N VAL A 126 17.10 -9.26 -8.50
CA VAL A 126 17.20 -9.78 -9.87
C VAL A 126 17.02 -8.63 -10.83
N ARG A 127 17.92 -8.54 -11.81
CA ARG A 127 17.89 -7.47 -12.80
C ARG A 127 18.35 -7.97 -14.16
N SER A 128 17.49 -7.78 -15.15
CA SER A 128 17.85 -7.85 -16.56
C SER A 128 17.32 -6.59 -17.28
N ASP A 129 17.55 -6.47 -18.56
CA ASP A 129 17.09 -5.32 -19.37
C ASP A 129 15.58 -5.15 -19.38
N VAL A 130 14.86 -6.27 -19.28
CA VAL A 130 13.39 -6.34 -19.39
C VAL A 130 12.71 -6.80 -18.12
N PHE A 131 13.45 -7.34 -17.16
CA PHE A 131 12.87 -7.97 -15.97
C PHE A 131 13.64 -7.57 -14.71
N LYS A 132 12.90 -7.19 -13.66
CA LYS A 132 13.46 -6.90 -12.34
C LYS A 132 12.60 -7.56 -11.27
N MET A 133 13.26 -8.10 -10.22
CA MET A 133 12.59 -8.47 -8.97
C MET A 133 13.18 -7.68 -7.83
N TYR A 134 12.32 -7.29 -6.90
CA TYR A 134 12.70 -6.47 -5.76
C TYR A 134 11.82 -6.76 -4.55
N SER A 135 12.31 -6.34 -3.40
CA SER A 135 11.54 -6.22 -2.16
C SER A 135 11.59 -4.77 -1.70
N GLY A 136 10.61 -4.34 -0.94
CA GLY A 136 10.58 -2.96 -0.48
C GLY A 136 9.87 -2.80 0.86
N VAL A 137 10.12 -1.65 1.48
CA VAL A 137 9.42 -1.22 2.69
C VAL A 137 9.19 0.28 2.65
N GLY A 138 8.01 0.70 3.06
CA GLY A 138 7.62 2.09 3.20
C GLY A 138 7.06 2.36 4.59
N LEU A 139 7.37 3.52 5.13
CA LEU A 139 6.86 4.02 6.39
C LEU A 139 6.41 5.46 6.20
N GLY A 140 5.22 5.79 6.67
CA GLY A 140 4.67 7.12 6.48
C GLY A 140 3.44 7.39 7.32
N LEU A 141 2.56 8.22 6.81
CA LEU A 141 1.33 8.65 7.46
C LEU A 141 0.13 8.46 6.54
N GLY A 142 -0.99 8.11 7.15
CA GLY A 142 -2.31 8.11 6.52
C GLY A 142 -3.19 9.18 7.15
N VAL A 143 -3.95 9.87 6.34
CA VAL A 143 -4.99 10.82 6.75
C VAL A 143 -6.34 10.24 6.36
N LEU A 144 -7.20 10.04 7.34
CA LEU A 144 -8.51 9.43 7.22
C LEU A 144 -9.57 10.50 7.48
N SER A 145 -10.43 10.77 6.52
CA SER A 145 -11.52 11.74 6.62
C SER A 145 -12.88 11.05 6.48
N GLY A 146 -13.83 11.42 7.32
CA GLY A 146 -15.15 10.77 7.37
C GLY A 146 -15.19 9.53 8.27
N PHE A 147 -14.13 9.27 9.02
CA PHE A 147 -14.06 8.25 10.06
C PHE A 147 -14.34 8.88 11.44
N SER A 148 -15.05 8.18 12.32
CA SER A 148 -15.27 8.67 13.68
C SER A 148 -13.97 8.77 14.45
N ALA A 149 -13.71 9.93 15.06
CA ALA A 149 -12.46 10.32 15.73
C ALA A 149 -12.09 9.51 17.01
N THR A 150 -12.64 8.32 17.20
CA THR A 150 -12.52 7.58 18.48
C THR A 150 -11.21 6.82 18.65
N LYS A 151 -10.39 6.69 17.60
CA LYS A 151 -9.15 5.87 17.64
C LYS A 151 -7.91 6.58 17.08
N SER A 152 -7.88 7.90 17.14
CA SER A 152 -6.73 8.66 16.63
C SER A 152 -5.47 8.43 17.45
N ALA A 153 -4.38 7.97 16.82
CA ALA A 153 -3.06 7.90 17.45
C ALA A 153 -2.46 9.31 17.65
N PHE A 154 -2.93 10.29 16.89
CA PHE A 154 -2.55 11.69 16.97
C PHE A 154 -3.81 12.54 16.94
N ALA A 155 -3.86 13.62 17.75
CA ALA A 155 -5.00 14.54 17.80
C ALA A 155 -5.38 15.01 16.38
N GLY A 156 -6.63 14.75 15.99
CA GLY A 156 -7.13 15.07 14.65
C GLY A 156 -7.08 16.57 14.36
N ILE A 157 -6.70 16.94 13.17
CA ILE A 157 -6.74 18.31 12.67
C ILE A 157 -7.98 18.43 11.78
N GLY A 158 -8.98 19.21 12.22
CA GLY A 158 -10.16 19.51 11.40
C GLY A 158 -11.08 18.32 11.11
N GLY A 159 -11.20 17.35 12.04
CA GLY A 159 -12.05 16.15 11.87
C GLY A 159 -11.44 15.04 11.00
N ALA A 160 -10.18 15.15 10.64
CA ALA A 160 -9.41 14.10 10.01
C ALA A 160 -8.57 13.34 11.04
N ASP A 161 -8.48 12.04 10.90
CA ASP A 161 -7.70 11.15 11.75
C ASP A 161 -6.34 10.87 11.10
N ILE A 162 -5.24 11.01 11.87
CA ILE A 162 -3.89 10.77 11.36
C ILE A 162 -3.35 9.48 11.98
N GLN A 163 -2.95 8.55 11.13
CA GLN A 163 -2.45 7.24 11.54
C GLN A 163 -1.08 6.94 10.93
N PRO A 164 -0.20 6.22 11.64
CA PRO A 164 1.04 5.72 11.04
C PRO A 164 0.72 4.69 9.97
N ALA A 165 1.41 4.77 8.84
CA ALA A 165 1.27 3.83 7.73
C ALA A 165 2.57 3.07 7.52
N LEU A 166 2.48 1.74 7.51
CA LEU A 166 3.57 0.82 7.22
C LEU A 166 3.17 -0.07 6.05
N GLN A 167 4.05 -0.22 5.08
CA GLN A 167 3.85 -1.10 3.93
C GLN A 167 5.12 -1.88 3.62
N ALA A 168 5.01 -3.20 3.55
CA ALA A 168 6.06 -4.08 3.07
C ALA A 168 5.66 -4.69 1.72
N VAL A 169 6.61 -4.79 0.82
CA VAL A 169 6.51 -5.51 -0.46
C VAL A 169 7.54 -6.64 -0.41
N PRO A 170 7.15 -7.84 0.05
CA PRO A 170 8.07 -8.98 0.09
C PRO A 170 8.59 -9.34 -1.30
N VAL A 171 7.73 -9.29 -2.31
CA VAL A 171 8.07 -9.59 -3.70
C VAL A 171 7.38 -8.60 -4.62
N GLY A 172 8.16 -7.93 -5.44
CA GLY A 172 7.72 -7.11 -6.56
C GLY A 172 8.42 -7.53 -7.84
N ILE A 173 7.69 -7.48 -8.94
CA ILE A 173 8.17 -7.82 -10.28
C ILE A 173 7.88 -6.62 -11.19
N GLN A 174 8.87 -6.26 -12.00
CA GLN A 174 8.72 -5.29 -13.08
C GLN A 174 9.10 -5.96 -14.40
N PHE A 175 8.27 -5.81 -15.41
CA PHE A 175 8.50 -6.35 -16.74
C PHE A 175 8.36 -5.25 -17.79
N GLY A 176 9.41 -4.98 -18.54
CA GLY A 176 9.49 -3.96 -19.58
C GLY A 176 10.75 -3.11 -19.47
N ARG A 177 11.04 -2.33 -20.51
CA ARG A 177 12.23 -1.47 -20.58
C ARG A 177 11.91 -0.06 -20.09
N LYS A 178 11.57 0.85 -20.99
CA LYS A 178 11.23 2.25 -20.70
C LYS A 178 9.85 2.37 -20.06
N ILE A 179 8.87 1.68 -20.63
CA ILE A 179 7.55 1.47 -20.04
C ILE A 179 7.54 0.04 -19.51
N TYR A 180 7.05 -0.17 -18.30
CA TYR A 180 7.04 -1.45 -17.64
C TYR A 180 5.75 -1.71 -16.87
N GLY A 181 5.33 -2.97 -16.86
CA GLY A 181 4.29 -3.47 -15.98
C GLY A 181 4.84 -3.78 -14.60
N ILE A 182 4.00 -3.68 -13.59
CA ILE A 182 4.32 -3.94 -12.18
C ILE A 182 3.32 -4.95 -11.64
N ALA A 183 3.83 -5.94 -10.88
CA ALA A 183 3.05 -6.81 -10.03
C ALA A 183 3.76 -6.98 -8.69
N GLU A 184 3.07 -6.72 -7.60
CA GLU A 184 3.63 -6.74 -6.24
C GLU A 184 2.69 -7.48 -5.31
N VAL A 185 3.27 -8.28 -4.42
CA VAL A 185 2.58 -8.73 -3.21
C VAL A 185 2.89 -7.72 -2.13
N SER A 186 1.88 -7.16 -1.50
CA SER A 186 2.04 -6.15 -0.46
C SER A 186 1.35 -6.57 0.83
N LEU A 187 2.00 -6.23 1.95
CA LEU A 187 1.57 -6.51 3.31
C LEU A 187 1.76 -5.25 4.15
N GLY A 188 0.70 -4.73 4.73
CA GLY A 188 0.82 -3.55 5.58
C GLY A 188 -0.51 -2.95 5.98
N THR A 189 -0.43 -1.76 6.56
CA THR A 189 -1.60 -1.01 7.01
C THR A 189 -2.38 -0.43 5.84
N MET A 190 -1.69 -0.06 4.75
CA MET A 190 -2.30 0.56 3.58
C MET A 190 -3.09 -0.47 2.76
N ASN A 191 -2.48 -1.60 2.44
CA ASN A 191 -3.16 -2.71 1.76
C ASN A 191 -2.50 -4.06 2.04
N VAL A 192 -3.28 -5.12 1.85
CA VAL A 192 -2.81 -6.52 1.88
C VAL A 192 -3.27 -7.20 0.61
N GLY A 193 -2.35 -7.86 -0.09
CA GLY A 193 -2.64 -8.64 -1.29
C GLY A 193 -1.87 -8.19 -2.53
N LEU A 194 -2.44 -8.43 -3.68
CA LEU A 194 -1.84 -8.12 -4.97
C LEU A 194 -2.06 -6.66 -5.35
N ARG A 195 -0.97 -6.02 -5.78
CA ARG A 195 -0.96 -4.69 -6.37
C ARG A 195 -0.39 -4.77 -7.77
N THR A 196 -1.06 -4.20 -8.76
CA THR A 196 -0.64 -4.22 -10.16
C THR A 196 -0.62 -2.81 -10.74
N GLY A 197 0.19 -2.59 -11.77
CA GLY A 197 0.25 -1.26 -12.37
C GLY A 197 1.23 -1.14 -13.51
N ILE A 198 1.49 0.09 -13.87
CA ILE A 198 2.41 0.49 -14.93
C ILE A 198 3.36 1.58 -14.46
N GLY A 199 4.54 1.63 -15.05
CA GLY A 199 5.51 2.70 -14.78
C GLY A 199 6.33 3.07 -15.99
N CYS A 200 7.04 4.18 -15.87
CA CYS A 200 7.97 4.70 -16.87
C CYS A 200 9.30 5.05 -16.22
N ARG A 201 10.40 4.79 -16.94
CA ARG A 201 11.79 5.14 -16.56
C ARG A 201 12.32 6.24 -17.46
N PHE A 202 12.95 7.22 -16.81
CA PHE A 202 13.58 8.36 -17.46
C PHE A 202 15.09 8.37 -17.25
#